data_c7db424b91d01de2e6e1dc436321b420
#
_entry.id   c7db424b91d01de2e6e1dc436321b420
#
_cell.length_a   1.000
_cell.length_b   1.000
_cell.length_c   1.000
_cell.angle_alpha   90.00
_cell.angle_beta   90.00
_cell.angle_gamma   90.00
#
_symmetry.space_group_name_H-M   'P 1'
#
loop_
_entity.id
_entity.type
_entity.pdbx_description
1 polymer ?
#
loop_
_entity_poly.entity_id
_entity_poly.type
_entity_poly.pdbx_seq_one_letter_code
_entity_poly.pdbx_strand_id
1 'polypeptide(L)' 'MMARLEELKSRHRDLDDEINALMETGGSSFQIMALKREKLRLKDSIAWLMSRLTPDIIA' A
#
# COMPACT_ATOMS: atom_id res chain seq x y z
N MET A 1 4.16 -17.07 4.04
CA MET A 1 3.20 -16.02 4.34
C MET A 1 3.84 -14.77 4.86
N MET A 2 4.72 -14.88 5.81
CA MET A 2 5.38 -13.69 6.33
C MET A 2 6.17 -12.96 5.26
N ALA A 3 6.85 -13.71 4.40
CA ALA A 3 7.62 -13.09 3.33
C ALA A 3 6.72 -12.29 2.40
N ARG A 4 5.53 -12.82 2.13
CA ARG A 4 4.61 -12.13 1.26
C ARG A 4 4.08 -10.84 1.90
N LEU A 5 3.81 -10.90 3.20
CA LEU A 5 3.32 -9.73 3.91
C LEU A 5 4.38 -8.64 3.90
N GLU A 6 5.63 -9.00 4.12
CA GLU A 6 6.69 -8.02 4.11
C GLU A 6 6.90 -7.43 2.72
N GLU A 7 6.75 -8.26 1.70
CA GLU A 7 6.87 -7.79 0.34
C GLU A 7 5.80 -6.76 0.03
N LEU A 8 4.57 -7.02 0.47
CA LEU A 8 3.48 -6.09 0.26
C LEU A 8 3.68 -4.80 1.01
N LYS A 9 4.19 -4.88 2.23
CA LYS A 9 4.48 -3.69 3.02
C LYS A 9 5.56 -2.85 2.37
N SER A 10 6.58 -3.50 1.85
CA SER A 10 7.67 -2.79 1.19
C SER A 10 7.15 -2.06 -0.06
N ARG A 11 6.29 -2.75 -0.81
CA ARG A 11 5.71 -2.16 -1.99
C ARG A 11 4.82 -0.97 -1.66
N HIS A 12 4.07 -1.10 -0.57
CA HIS A 12 3.21 -0.02 -0.10
C HIS A 12 4.05 1.21 0.24
N ARG A 13 5.19 1.00 0.89
CA ARG A 13 6.08 2.09 1.23
C ARG A 13 6.68 2.74 -0.01
N ASP A 14 7.08 1.91 -0.98
CA ASP A 14 7.63 2.43 -2.22
C ASP A 14 6.63 3.32 -2.94
N LEU A 15 5.38 2.89 -2.99
CA LEU A 15 4.34 3.70 -3.62
C LEU A 15 4.11 5.00 -2.87
N ASP A 16 4.17 4.95 -1.55
CA ASP A 16 3.99 6.14 -0.74
C ASP A 16 5.11 7.15 -1.04
N ASP A 17 6.35 6.67 -1.12
CA ASP A 17 7.48 7.52 -1.45
C ASP A 17 7.33 8.12 -2.84
N GLU A 18 6.86 7.32 -3.77
CA GLU A 18 6.68 7.78 -5.13
C GLU A 18 5.61 8.86 -5.22
N ILE A 19 4.52 8.67 -4.49
CA ILE A 19 3.45 9.66 -4.45
C ILE A 19 3.98 10.96 -3.86
N ASN A 20 4.73 10.88 -2.78
CA ASN A 20 5.28 12.07 -2.15
C ASN A 20 6.23 12.81 -3.09
N ALA A 21 7.06 12.06 -3.80
CA ALA A 21 7.98 12.66 -4.73
C ALA A 21 7.23 13.38 -5.86
N LEU A 22 6.18 12.77 -6.37
CA LEU A 22 5.39 13.39 -7.42
C LEU A 22 4.70 14.65 -6.93
N MET A 23 4.22 14.61 -5.70
CA MET A 23 3.55 15.78 -5.14
C MET A 23 4.53 16.93 -4.97
N GLU A 24 5.75 16.63 -4.59
CA GLU A 24 6.75 17.67 -4.42
C GLU A 24 7.21 18.27 -5.74
N THR A 25 7.32 17.47 -6.77
CA THR A 25 7.80 17.95 -8.04
C THR A 25 6.68 18.43 -8.94
N GLY A 26 5.45 18.43 -8.44
CA GLY A 26 4.34 18.88 -9.27
C GLY A 26 3.94 17.88 -10.34
N GLY A 27 4.03 16.60 -10.03
CA GLY A 27 3.69 15.58 -11.00
C GLY A 27 2.23 15.61 -11.39
N SER A 28 1.90 14.86 -12.44
CA SER A 28 0.57 14.83 -12.98
C SER A 28 -0.42 14.30 -11.96
N SER A 29 -1.55 14.97 -11.81
CA SER A 29 -2.56 14.49 -10.87
C SER A 29 -3.12 13.15 -11.31
N PHE A 30 -3.09 12.86 -12.59
CA PHE A 30 -3.51 11.56 -13.08
C PHE A 30 -2.58 10.46 -12.54
N GLN A 31 -1.28 10.72 -12.59
CA GLN A 31 -0.31 9.77 -12.06
C GLN A 31 -0.46 9.59 -10.57
N ILE A 32 -0.64 10.67 -9.85
CA ILE A 32 -0.80 10.61 -8.40
C ILE A 32 -2.04 9.81 -8.05
N MET A 33 -3.12 10.01 -8.78
CA MET A 33 -4.34 9.26 -8.55
C MET A 33 -4.15 7.78 -8.80
N ALA A 34 -3.46 7.43 -9.86
CA ALA A 34 -3.20 6.03 -10.19
C ALA A 34 -2.38 5.37 -9.10
N LEU A 35 -1.36 6.04 -8.61
CA LEU A 35 -0.52 5.50 -7.56
C LEU A 35 -1.29 5.37 -6.25
N LYS A 36 -2.13 6.34 -5.94
CA LYS A 36 -2.94 6.28 -4.73
C LYS A 36 -3.90 5.10 -4.78
N ARG A 37 -4.45 4.82 -5.95
CA ARG A 37 -5.35 3.69 -6.11
C ARG A 37 -4.60 2.38 -5.89
N GLU A 38 -3.40 2.29 -6.44
CA GLU A 38 -2.60 1.10 -6.27
C GLU A 38 -2.20 0.92 -4.81
N LYS A 39 -1.89 2.02 -4.13
CA LYS A 39 -1.56 1.96 -2.72
C LYS A 39 -2.74 1.43 -1.91
N LEU A 40 -3.95 1.85 -2.25
CA LEU A 40 -5.13 1.37 -1.56
C LEU A 40 -5.32 -0.13 -1.77
N ARG A 41 -5.06 -0.60 -2.97
CA ARG A 41 -5.16 -2.03 -3.25
C ARG A 41 -4.18 -2.82 -2.41
N LEU A 42 -2.95 -2.33 -2.31
CA LEU A 42 -1.95 -2.99 -1.50
C LEU A 42 -2.35 -2.99 -0.03
N LYS A 43 -2.88 -1.87 0.43
CA LYS A 43 -3.33 -1.80 1.81
C LYS A 43 -4.43 -2.80 2.09
N ASP A 44 -5.34 -2.97 1.15
CA ASP A 44 -6.40 -3.95 1.30
C ASP A 44 -5.83 -5.36 1.38
N SER A 45 -4.85 -5.66 0.53
CA SER A 45 -4.21 -6.96 0.54
C SER A 45 -3.49 -7.21 1.86
N ILE A 46 -2.81 -6.20 2.37
CA ILE A 46 -2.11 -6.32 3.64
C ILE A 46 -3.11 -6.57 4.77
N ALA A 47 -4.21 -5.82 4.78
CA ALA A 47 -5.23 -5.98 5.80
C ALA A 47 -5.83 -7.37 5.74
N TRP A 48 -6.05 -7.87 4.53
CA TRP A 48 -6.60 -9.19 4.36
C TRP A 48 -5.67 -10.26 4.91
N LEU A 49 -4.38 -10.14 4.61
CA LEU A 49 -3.39 -11.09 5.09
C LEU A 49 -3.26 -11.01 6.61
N MET A 50 -3.24 -9.82 7.15
CA MET A 50 -3.13 -9.66 8.59
C MET A 50 -4.34 -10.24 9.30
N SER A 51 -5.51 -10.09 8.70
CA SER A 51 -6.72 -10.65 9.28
C SER A 51 -6.66 -12.17 9.33
N ARG A 52 -6.00 -12.76 8.34
CA ARG A 52 -5.87 -14.21 8.33
C ARG A 52 -4.81 -14.69 9.30
N LEU A 53 -3.78 -13.88 9.51
CA LEU A 53 -2.71 -14.26 10.41
C LEU A 53 -3.10 -14.05 11.86
N THR A 54 -3.96 -13.09 12.14
CA THR A 54 -4.42 -12.83 13.51
C THR A 54 -5.92 -12.83 13.51
N PRO A 55 -6.51 -13.99 13.47
CA PRO A 55 -7.96 -14.09 13.38
C PRO A 55 -8.76 -13.64 14.59
N ASP A 56 -8.08 -13.38 15.67
CA ASP A 56 -8.83 -13.03 16.82
C ASP A 56 -9.18 -11.59 16.92
N ILE A 57 -9.13 -10.91 15.94
CA ILE A 57 -9.46 -9.63 15.92
C ILE A 57 -10.80 -9.45 16.16
N ILE A 58 -11.32 -9.01 16.96
CA ILE A 58 -12.54 -8.91 17.10
C ILE A 58 -13.11 -7.89 17.02
N ALA A 59 -13.74 -7.88 16.64
CA ALA A 59 -14.39 -6.92 16.52
C ALA A 59 -15.08 -6.30 17.49
#